data_9b02fadee7637ecbe07bb31fbc0395d9
#
_entry.id   9b02fadee7637ecbe07bb31fbc0395d9
#
_cell.length_a   1.000
_cell.length_b   1.000
_cell.length_c   1.000
_cell.angle_alpha   90.00
_cell.angle_beta   90.00
_cell.angle_gamma   90.00
#
_symmetry.space_group_name_H-M   'P 1'
#
loop_
_entity.id
_entity.type
_entity.pdbx_description
1 polymer ?
#
loop_
_entity_poly.entity_id
_entity_poly.type
_entity_poly.pdbx_seq_one_letter_code
_entity_poly.pdbx_strand_id
1 'polypeptide(L)'
;MPTDKQIDADAAAAAEKANGGKFLDPLFYKPEHQAFWRDVIRCALEASEAATRKERKASQVSKEGVRTFSEHCVYIRSVYTFMTRIWRDSDAGERAVMESVAPLFFEDIGKVLGDFLVIAACRITDPTDAGRGRENFGVELFANSFPPEDETFGKLHALRGRMEKLRKVIEPARNKLGAHADRDVIREGKTLQGGSWKEWEDFWLALADFVRLLNEKTFGKPFEIDAAGVFGDAETLLKSLKQSRHFEALINDKDPKIRDACLNVALKAA
;
A
#
# COMPACT_ATOMS: atom_id res chain seq x y z
N MET A 1 23.78 11.90 -8.95
CA MET A 1 22.89 10.79 -9.26
C MET A 1 23.74 9.57 -9.59
N PRO A 2 23.50 8.42 -8.97
CA PRO A 2 24.21 7.20 -9.34
C PRO A 2 23.88 6.82 -10.78
N THR A 3 24.84 6.29 -11.51
CA THR A 3 24.65 5.81 -12.88
C THR A 3 23.89 4.48 -12.87
N ASP A 4 23.19 4.13 -13.96
CA ASP A 4 22.45 2.86 -14.07
C ASP A 4 23.33 1.64 -13.73
N LYS A 5 24.64 1.69 -14.07
CA LYS A 5 25.62 0.66 -13.69
C LYS A 5 25.82 0.55 -12.15
N GLN A 6 25.74 1.65 -11.45
CA GLN A 6 25.91 1.67 -9.99
C GLN A 6 24.68 1.14 -9.27
N ILE A 7 23.49 1.47 -9.80
CA ILE A 7 22.20 0.94 -9.31
C ILE A 7 22.15 -0.58 -9.52
N ASP A 8 22.60 -1.09 -10.67
CA ASP A 8 22.65 -2.52 -10.96
C ASP A 8 23.65 -3.27 -10.07
N ALA A 9 24.81 -2.65 -9.76
CA ALA A 9 25.81 -3.25 -8.88
C ALA A 9 25.33 -3.29 -7.41
N ASP A 10 24.70 -2.22 -6.94
CA ASP A 10 24.18 -2.13 -5.57
C ASP A 10 22.96 -3.03 -5.36
N ALA A 11 22.09 -3.19 -6.38
CA ALA A 11 20.98 -4.12 -6.36
C ALA A 11 21.44 -5.60 -6.38
N ALA A 12 22.46 -5.92 -7.17
CA ALA A 12 23.06 -7.24 -7.19
C ALA A 12 23.75 -7.59 -5.85
N ALA A 13 24.50 -6.65 -5.29
CA ALA A 13 25.17 -6.81 -3.98
C ALA A 13 24.19 -6.93 -2.81
N ALA A 14 23.08 -6.18 -2.86
CA ALA A 14 22.01 -6.27 -1.86
C ALA A 14 21.26 -7.61 -1.94
N ALA A 15 20.97 -8.09 -3.16
CA ALA A 15 20.34 -9.39 -3.39
C ALA A 15 21.25 -10.55 -2.96
N GLU A 16 22.55 -10.47 -3.22
CA GLU A 16 23.54 -11.46 -2.82
C GLU A 16 23.70 -11.51 -1.29
N LYS A 17 23.66 -10.35 -0.63
CA LYS A 17 23.75 -10.23 0.83
C LYS A 17 22.47 -10.71 1.54
N ALA A 18 21.29 -10.44 0.96
CA ALA A 18 20.00 -10.85 1.52
C ALA A 18 19.76 -12.36 1.45
N ASN A 19 20.33 -13.05 0.44
CA ASN A 19 20.05 -14.47 0.18
C ASN A 19 21.16 -15.45 0.58
N GLY A 20 22.22 -15.00 1.23
CA GLY A 20 23.32 -15.91 1.60
C GLY A 20 23.82 -16.76 0.41
N GLY A 21 23.81 -16.19 -0.79
CA GLY A 21 24.31 -16.83 -2.02
C GLY A 21 23.37 -17.85 -2.68
N LYS A 22 22.09 -17.93 -2.29
CA LYS A 22 21.14 -18.88 -2.89
C LYS A 22 19.90 -18.22 -3.48
N PHE A 23 19.87 -18.22 -4.81
CA PHE A 23 18.73 -18.27 -5.74
C PHE A 23 17.57 -17.29 -5.60
N LEU A 24 17.55 -16.33 -6.52
CA LEU A 24 16.32 -15.81 -7.10
C LEU A 24 15.94 -16.69 -8.31
N ASP A 25 14.65 -17.06 -8.39
CA ASP A 25 14.04 -17.88 -9.44
C ASP A 25 14.40 -17.34 -10.84
N PRO A 26 14.72 -18.19 -11.85
CA PRO A 26 14.98 -17.79 -13.24
C PRO A 26 13.91 -16.90 -13.88
N LEU A 27 12.68 -16.89 -13.38
CA LEU A 27 11.61 -15.97 -13.80
C LEU A 27 11.92 -14.50 -13.55
N PHE A 28 12.80 -14.17 -12.58
CA PHE A 28 13.25 -12.80 -12.31
C PHE A 28 14.22 -12.25 -13.36
N TYR A 29 14.76 -13.09 -14.24
CA TYR A 29 15.78 -12.69 -15.22
C TYR A 29 15.22 -12.29 -16.59
N LYS A 30 13.89 -12.23 -16.77
CA LYS A 30 13.34 -11.67 -18.01
C LYS A 30 13.58 -10.15 -18.05
N PRO A 31 14.17 -9.59 -19.14
CA PRO A 31 14.51 -8.17 -19.24
C PRO A 31 13.35 -7.21 -18.94
N GLU A 32 12.15 -7.58 -19.33
CA GLU A 32 10.93 -6.82 -19.08
C GLU A 32 10.58 -6.73 -17.60
N HIS A 33 10.79 -7.81 -16.82
CA HIS A 33 10.55 -7.82 -15.38
C HIS A 33 11.63 -7.05 -14.62
N GLN A 34 12.87 -7.11 -15.09
CA GLN A 34 13.96 -6.30 -14.51
C GLN A 34 13.73 -4.81 -14.73
N ALA A 35 13.24 -4.40 -15.91
CA ALA A 35 12.90 -2.99 -16.17
C ALA A 35 11.80 -2.48 -15.23
N PHE A 36 10.73 -3.25 -15.06
CA PHE A 36 9.64 -2.92 -14.14
C PHE A 36 10.12 -2.76 -12.69
N TRP A 37 10.89 -3.73 -12.17
CA TRP A 37 11.41 -3.66 -10.81
C TRP A 37 12.45 -2.55 -10.61
N ARG A 38 13.28 -2.25 -11.62
CA ARG A 38 14.18 -1.09 -11.59
C ARG A 38 13.40 0.22 -11.44
N ASP A 39 12.32 0.38 -12.18
CA ASP A 39 11.49 1.58 -12.10
C ASP A 39 10.77 1.70 -10.76
N VAL A 40 10.25 0.59 -10.21
CA VAL A 40 9.65 0.55 -8.87
C VAL A 40 10.68 0.91 -7.79
N ILE A 41 11.90 0.33 -7.85
CA ILE A 41 12.98 0.62 -6.90
C ILE A 41 13.47 2.06 -7.08
N ARG A 42 13.61 2.55 -8.32
CA ARG A 42 13.97 3.94 -8.60
C ARG A 42 12.96 4.91 -8.02
N CYS A 43 11.67 4.71 -8.29
CA CYS A 43 10.61 5.53 -7.71
C CYS A 43 10.61 5.51 -6.17
N ALA A 44 10.85 4.35 -5.56
CA ALA A 44 10.94 4.21 -4.11
C ALA A 44 12.17 4.91 -3.53
N LEU A 45 13.33 4.84 -4.19
CA LEU A 45 14.56 5.54 -3.80
C LEU A 45 14.44 7.05 -4.01
N GLU A 46 13.90 7.50 -5.14
CA GLU A 46 13.65 8.91 -5.43
C GLU A 46 12.65 9.53 -4.44
N ALA A 47 11.59 8.79 -4.09
CA ALA A 47 10.66 9.20 -3.06
C ALA A 47 11.33 9.26 -1.67
N SER A 48 12.22 8.31 -1.34
CA SER A 48 12.99 8.29 -0.10
C SER A 48 14.01 9.42 -0.03
N GLU A 49 14.77 9.67 -1.12
CA GLU A 49 15.74 10.77 -1.19
C GLU A 49 15.06 12.15 -1.22
N ALA A 50 13.92 12.29 -1.89
CA ALA A 50 13.12 13.51 -1.88
C ALA A 50 12.55 13.79 -0.48
N ALA A 51 12.12 12.77 0.24
CA ALA A 51 11.71 12.87 1.63
C ALA A 51 12.88 13.36 2.51
N THR A 52 14.06 12.71 2.41
CA THR A 52 15.26 13.04 3.22
C THR A 52 15.82 14.45 2.91
N ARG A 53 15.70 14.93 1.68
CA ARG A 53 16.14 16.29 1.29
C ARG A 53 15.20 17.39 1.79
N LYS A 54 13.89 17.11 1.89
CA LYS A 54 12.88 18.03 2.41
C LYS A 54 12.86 18.11 3.93
N GLU A 55 13.21 17.04 4.64
CA GLU A 55 13.23 16.98 6.11
C GLU A 55 14.13 18.04 6.76
N ARG A 56 15.18 18.50 6.08
CA ARG A 56 16.10 19.53 6.63
C ARG A 56 15.57 20.96 6.66
N LYS A 57 14.38 21.25 6.12
CA LYS A 57 13.79 22.61 6.07
C LYS A 57 12.42 22.78 6.74
N ALA A 58 11.85 21.76 7.34
CA ALA A 58 10.46 21.78 7.81
C ALA A 58 10.34 21.96 9.33
N SER A 59 10.77 23.09 9.86
CA SER A 59 10.33 23.53 11.21
C SER A 59 9.01 24.34 11.20
N GLN A 60 8.38 24.48 10.05
CA GLN A 60 7.00 24.99 9.90
C GLN A 60 6.26 24.12 8.90
N VAL A 61 5.06 23.64 9.28
CA VAL A 61 4.16 22.92 8.38
C VAL A 61 3.80 23.85 7.22
N SER A 62 4.42 23.62 6.06
CA SER A 62 4.18 24.42 4.87
C SER A 62 2.93 23.91 4.13
N LYS A 63 2.34 24.77 3.28
CA LYS A 63 1.27 24.35 2.35
C LYS A 63 1.68 23.12 1.52
N GLU A 64 2.93 23.07 1.10
CA GLU A 64 3.50 21.93 0.38
C GLU A 64 3.52 20.67 1.25
N GLY A 65 3.87 20.79 2.53
CA GLY A 65 3.81 19.67 3.49
C GLY A 65 2.40 19.10 3.62
N VAL A 66 1.38 19.97 3.75
CA VAL A 66 -0.02 19.52 3.80
C VAL A 66 -0.42 18.79 2.52
N ARG A 67 0.00 19.30 1.35
CA ARG A 67 -0.29 18.64 0.06
C ARG A 67 0.35 17.25 0.00
N THR A 68 1.65 17.17 0.28
CA THR A 68 2.40 15.90 0.26
C THR A 68 1.80 14.88 1.23
N PHE A 69 1.41 15.31 2.43
CA PHE A 69 0.75 14.44 3.40
C PHE A 69 -0.60 13.93 2.88
N SER A 70 -1.41 14.83 2.30
CA SER A 70 -2.72 14.47 1.73
C SER A 70 -2.59 13.46 0.59
N GLU A 71 -1.64 13.66 -0.32
CA GLU A 71 -1.33 12.74 -1.42
C GLU A 71 -0.86 11.37 -0.89
N HIS A 72 -0.03 11.36 0.16
CA HIS A 72 0.38 10.12 0.81
C HIS A 72 -0.80 9.37 1.43
N CYS A 73 -1.74 10.10 2.06
CA CYS A 73 -2.97 9.52 2.59
C CYS A 73 -3.85 8.90 1.49
N VAL A 74 -3.96 9.57 0.33
CA VAL A 74 -4.66 9.00 -0.85
C VAL A 74 -4.02 7.68 -1.27
N TYR A 75 -2.69 7.65 -1.40
CA TYR A 75 -1.99 6.42 -1.80
C TYR A 75 -2.27 5.26 -0.85
N ILE A 76 -2.11 5.48 0.46
CA ILE A 76 -2.35 4.40 1.43
C ILE A 76 -3.83 3.98 1.46
N ARG A 77 -4.75 4.95 1.35
CA ARG A 77 -6.18 4.68 1.27
C ARG A 77 -6.53 3.85 0.03
N SER A 78 -5.91 4.12 -1.12
CA SER A 78 -6.13 3.34 -2.34
C SER A 78 -5.69 1.88 -2.17
N VAL A 79 -4.56 1.62 -1.49
CA VAL A 79 -4.12 0.26 -1.17
C VAL A 79 -5.13 -0.45 -0.25
N TYR A 80 -5.66 0.24 0.77
CA TYR A 80 -6.70 -0.33 1.63
C TYR A 80 -7.98 -0.64 0.85
N THR A 81 -8.43 0.27 -0.01
CA THR A 81 -9.60 0.08 -0.86
C THR A 81 -9.42 -1.11 -1.81
N PHE A 82 -8.24 -1.23 -2.43
CA PHE A 82 -7.89 -2.41 -3.23
C PHE A 82 -7.99 -3.70 -2.41
N MET A 83 -7.37 -3.71 -1.22
CA MET A 83 -7.35 -4.88 -0.36
C MET A 83 -8.77 -5.27 0.10
N THR A 84 -9.59 -4.31 0.51
CA THR A 84 -10.97 -4.60 0.91
C THR A 84 -11.80 -5.15 -0.24
N ARG A 85 -11.66 -4.61 -1.45
CA ARG A 85 -12.39 -5.08 -2.62
C ARG A 85 -12.02 -6.51 -3.00
N ILE A 86 -10.75 -6.88 -2.90
CA ILE A 86 -10.27 -8.23 -3.26
C ILE A 86 -10.65 -9.27 -2.19
N TRP A 87 -10.46 -8.97 -0.90
CA TRP A 87 -10.57 -10.02 0.14
C TRP A 87 -11.83 -9.93 1.00
N ARG A 88 -12.34 -8.71 1.26
CA ARG A 88 -13.56 -8.54 2.07
C ARG A 88 -14.83 -8.57 1.23
N ASP A 89 -14.85 -7.76 0.17
CA ASP A 89 -16.06 -7.43 -0.58
C ASP A 89 -16.25 -8.29 -1.84
N SER A 90 -15.32 -9.21 -2.13
CA SER A 90 -15.46 -10.15 -3.24
C SER A 90 -16.58 -11.16 -2.99
N ASP A 91 -17.35 -11.46 -4.03
CA ASP A 91 -18.36 -12.51 -4.00
C ASP A 91 -17.74 -13.93 -4.05
N ALA A 92 -18.58 -14.96 -3.88
CA ALA A 92 -18.12 -16.36 -3.91
C ALA A 92 -17.52 -16.75 -5.27
N GLY A 93 -18.05 -16.21 -6.38
CA GLY A 93 -17.54 -16.48 -7.72
C GLY A 93 -16.17 -15.83 -7.94
N GLU A 94 -15.96 -14.61 -7.45
CA GLU A 94 -14.68 -13.91 -7.51
C GLU A 94 -13.61 -14.65 -6.70
N ARG A 95 -13.94 -15.09 -5.49
CA ARG A 95 -13.03 -15.91 -4.68
C ARG A 95 -12.65 -17.20 -5.37
N ALA A 96 -13.62 -17.93 -5.92
CA ALA A 96 -13.36 -19.15 -6.67
C ALA A 96 -12.46 -18.94 -7.89
N VAL A 97 -12.61 -17.80 -8.59
CA VAL A 97 -11.73 -17.44 -9.71
C VAL A 97 -10.30 -17.20 -9.21
N MET A 98 -10.10 -16.40 -8.17
CA MET A 98 -8.78 -16.14 -7.60
C MET A 98 -8.09 -17.43 -7.15
N GLU A 99 -8.80 -18.29 -6.43
CA GLU A 99 -8.31 -19.60 -5.97
C GLU A 99 -7.94 -20.54 -7.12
N SER A 100 -8.66 -20.48 -8.24
CA SER A 100 -8.39 -21.35 -9.39
C SER A 100 -7.26 -20.86 -10.28
N VAL A 101 -7.03 -19.54 -10.37
CA VAL A 101 -6.05 -18.95 -11.28
C VAL A 101 -4.65 -18.87 -10.64
N ALA A 102 -4.56 -18.35 -9.41
CA ALA A 102 -3.28 -18.15 -8.75
C ALA A 102 -3.43 -18.06 -7.22
N PRO A 103 -3.76 -19.17 -6.53
CA PRO A 103 -4.07 -19.15 -5.09
C PRO A 103 -2.92 -18.61 -4.25
N LEU A 104 -1.69 -19.07 -4.49
CA LEU A 104 -0.52 -18.63 -3.74
C LEU A 104 -0.22 -17.14 -3.96
N PHE A 105 -0.40 -16.63 -5.19
CA PHE A 105 -0.20 -15.20 -5.47
C PHE A 105 -1.17 -14.34 -4.65
N PHE A 106 -2.47 -14.69 -4.62
CA PHE A 106 -3.45 -13.92 -3.88
C PHE A 106 -3.25 -14.04 -2.36
N GLU A 107 -2.81 -15.18 -1.87
CA GLU A 107 -2.45 -15.35 -0.47
C GLU A 107 -1.25 -14.48 -0.09
N ASP A 108 -0.16 -14.54 -0.86
CA ASP A 108 1.08 -13.84 -0.55
C ASP A 108 0.93 -12.33 -0.70
N ILE A 109 0.27 -11.85 -1.77
CA ILE A 109 0.06 -10.40 -1.94
C ILE A 109 -0.88 -9.85 -0.86
N GLY A 110 -1.85 -10.63 -0.40
CA GLY A 110 -2.71 -10.24 0.72
C GLY A 110 -1.92 -10.03 2.01
N LYS A 111 -0.97 -10.91 2.31
CA LYS A 111 -0.05 -10.76 3.45
C LYS A 111 0.81 -9.50 3.30
N VAL A 112 1.44 -9.32 2.13
CA VAL A 112 2.31 -8.15 1.87
C VAL A 112 1.55 -6.83 2.00
N LEU A 113 0.34 -6.75 1.44
CA LEU A 113 -0.49 -5.55 1.55
C LEU A 113 -0.99 -5.32 2.98
N GLY A 114 -1.33 -6.38 3.72
CA GLY A 114 -1.69 -6.30 5.13
C GLY A 114 -0.54 -5.74 5.97
N ASP A 115 0.66 -6.27 5.80
CA ASP A 115 1.88 -5.81 6.48
C ASP A 115 2.20 -4.34 6.13
N PHE A 116 2.09 -3.99 4.85
CA PHE A 116 2.25 -2.60 4.40
C PHE A 116 1.26 -1.66 5.10
N LEU A 117 -0.03 -2.01 5.17
CA LEU A 117 -1.05 -1.17 5.81
C LEU A 117 -0.82 -1.01 7.30
N VAL A 118 -0.40 -2.06 8.01
CA VAL A 118 -0.02 -1.99 9.43
C VAL A 118 1.13 -1.01 9.64
N ILE A 119 2.18 -1.11 8.83
CA ILE A 119 3.33 -0.20 8.91
C ILE A 119 2.92 1.23 8.57
N ALA A 120 2.14 1.43 7.51
CA ALA A 120 1.71 2.74 7.04
C ALA A 120 0.80 3.46 8.06
N ALA A 121 -0.19 2.75 8.63
CA ALA A 121 -1.06 3.30 9.66
C ALA A 121 -0.28 3.71 10.93
N CYS A 122 0.69 2.88 11.36
CA CYS A 122 1.57 3.24 12.45
C CYS A 122 2.42 4.48 12.13
N ARG A 123 3.02 4.55 10.94
CA ARG A 123 3.85 5.71 10.52
C ARG A 123 3.07 7.01 10.50
N ILE A 124 1.83 6.99 9.97
CA ILE A 124 0.96 8.19 9.97
C ILE A 124 0.65 8.67 11.39
N THR A 125 0.54 7.75 12.34
CA THR A 125 0.19 8.03 13.73
C THR A 125 1.40 8.05 14.68
N ASP A 126 2.61 7.89 14.17
CA ASP A 126 3.82 7.98 15.00
C ASP A 126 3.94 9.38 15.65
N PRO A 127 4.45 9.47 16.89
CA PRO A 127 4.77 10.76 17.53
C PRO A 127 5.68 11.60 16.64
N THR A 128 5.49 12.92 16.68
CA THR A 128 6.31 13.85 15.89
C THR A 128 7.79 13.71 16.21
N ASP A 129 8.16 13.58 17.49
CA ASP A 129 9.52 13.36 17.89
C ASP A 129 9.93 11.87 17.69
N ALA A 130 10.76 11.63 16.68
CA ALA A 130 11.37 10.33 16.43
C ALA A 130 12.69 10.13 17.20
N GLY A 131 13.09 11.07 18.03
CA GLY A 131 14.39 11.10 18.71
C GLY A 131 15.54 11.52 17.79
N ARG A 132 16.65 11.94 18.38
CA ARG A 132 17.85 12.39 17.65
C ARG A 132 17.63 13.56 16.68
N GLY A 133 16.65 14.45 16.96
CA GLY A 133 16.35 15.60 16.13
C GLY A 133 15.67 15.27 14.79
N ARG A 134 15.02 14.11 14.70
CA ARG A 134 14.18 13.71 13.56
C ARG A 134 12.73 13.90 13.92
N GLU A 135 11.97 14.43 12.97
CA GLU A 135 10.53 14.60 13.09
C GLU A 135 9.80 13.63 12.15
N ASN A 136 8.77 12.96 12.68
CA ASN A 136 7.88 12.14 11.89
C ASN A 136 6.84 13.00 11.18
N PHE A 137 6.61 12.72 9.91
CA PHE A 137 5.65 13.41 9.07
C PHE A 137 4.27 12.72 9.19
N GLY A 138 3.62 12.95 10.33
CA GLY A 138 2.39 12.28 10.73
C GLY A 138 1.32 13.24 11.26
N VAL A 139 0.17 12.70 11.66
CA VAL A 139 -0.99 13.46 12.11
C VAL A 139 -0.69 14.36 13.31
N GLU A 140 0.23 13.98 14.19
CA GLU A 140 0.61 14.80 15.34
C GLU A 140 1.31 16.09 14.92
N LEU A 141 2.24 16.03 13.95
CA LEU A 141 2.93 17.20 13.42
C LEU A 141 1.93 18.22 12.89
N PHE A 142 0.96 17.77 12.09
CA PHE A 142 -0.03 18.65 11.50
C PHE A 142 -1.06 19.16 12.51
N ALA A 143 -1.46 18.35 13.49
CA ALA A 143 -2.34 18.82 14.55
C ALA A 143 -1.69 19.90 15.42
N ASN A 144 -0.39 19.73 15.73
CA ASN A 144 0.39 20.69 16.52
C ASN A 144 0.76 21.97 15.75
N SER A 145 0.51 22.05 14.44
CA SER A 145 0.76 23.25 13.65
C SER A 145 -0.27 24.38 13.87
N PHE A 146 -1.35 24.08 14.54
CA PHE A 146 -2.38 25.06 14.92
C PHE A 146 -2.20 25.50 16.38
N PRO A 147 -2.46 26.78 16.72
CA PRO A 147 -2.43 27.23 18.10
C PRO A 147 -3.46 26.49 18.97
N PRO A 148 -3.17 26.24 20.26
CA PRO A 148 -4.11 25.55 21.16
C PRO A 148 -5.46 26.27 21.34
N GLU A 149 -5.50 27.58 21.09
CA GLU A 149 -6.69 28.42 21.14
C GLU A 149 -7.58 28.28 19.91
N ASP A 150 -7.03 27.73 18.80
CA ASP A 150 -7.79 27.50 17.58
C ASP A 150 -8.69 26.27 17.77
N GLU A 151 -9.96 26.39 17.45
CA GLU A 151 -10.91 25.27 17.48
C GLU A 151 -10.42 24.07 16.62
N THR A 152 -9.65 24.36 15.56
CA THR A 152 -9.07 23.36 14.68
C THR A 152 -8.10 22.45 15.42
N PHE A 153 -7.29 22.99 16.34
CA PHE A 153 -6.39 22.20 17.17
C PHE A 153 -7.14 21.09 17.91
N GLY A 154 -8.20 21.46 18.65
CA GLY A 154 -9.00 20.50 19.40
C GLY A 154 -9.65 19.43 18.51
N LYS A 155 -10.17 19.84 17.35
CA LYS A 155 -10.79 18.92 16.37
C LYS A 155 -9.78 17.93 15.78
N LEU A 156 -8.60 18.40 15.36
CA LEU A 156 -7.54 17.53 14.82
C LEU A 156 -7.01 16.55 15.87
N HIS A 157 -6.83 17.01 17.13
CA HIS A 157 -6.43 16.13 18.21
C HIS A 157 -7.48 15.08 18.56
N ALA A 158 -8.76 15.41 18.50
CA ALA A 158 -9.85 14.45 18.70
C ALA A 158 -9.84 13.36 17.60
N LEU A 159 -9.61 13.75 16.33
CA LEU A 159 -9.50 12.82 15.22
C LEU A 159 -8.25 11.94 15.33
N ARG A 160 -7.10 12.51 15.72
CA ARG A 160 -5.90 11.76 16.07
C ARG A 160 -6.18 10.71 17.14
N GLY A 161 -6.87 11.06 18.21
CA GLY A 161 -7.23 10.14 19.30
C GLY A 161 -8.12 8.97 18.83
N ARG A 162 -8.95 9.18 17.79
CA ARG A 162 -9.70 8.09 17.15
C ARG A 162 -8.77 7.15 16.39
N MET A 163 -7.80 7.67 15.64
CA MET A 163 -6.83 6.86 14.89
C MET A 163 -5.89 6.06 15.81
N GLU A 164 -5.52 6.62 16.96
CA GLU A 164 -4.68 5.95 17.97
C GLU A 164 -5.31 4.66 18.54
N LYS A 165 -6.64 4.50 18.46
CA LYS A 165 -7.29 3.25 18.90
C LYS A 165 -6.82 2.06 18.06
N LEU A 166 -6.85 2.19 16.73
CA LEU A 166 -6.33 1.15 15.85
C LEU A 166 -4.83 0.96 16.07
N ARG A 167 -4.05 2.06 16.16
CA ARG A 167 -2.61 2.00 16.39
C ARG A 167 -2.26 1.08 17.57
N LYS A 168 -2.94 1.24 18.72
CA LYS A 168 -2.69 0.41 19.92
C LYS A 168 -2.91 -1.08 19.67
N VAL A 169 -3.84 -1.42 18.79
CA VAL A 169 -4.14 -2.82 18.42
C VAL A 169 -3.06 -3.39 17.50
N ILE A 170 -2.58 -2.60 16.50
CA ILE A 170 -1.66 -3.08 15.47
C ILE A 170 -0.17 -2.84 15.81
N GLU A 171 0.16 -2.02 16.79
CA GLU A 171 1.54 -1.71 17.16
C GLU A 171 2.38 -2.94 17.52
N PRO A 172 1.87 -3.96 18.23
CA PRO A 172 2.61 -5.20 18.45
C PRO A 172 2.98 -5.92 17.14
N ALA A 173 2.08 -5.91 16.16
CA ALA A 173 2.35 -6.47 14.83
C ALA A 173 3.43 -5.67 14.09
N ARG A 174 3.31 -4.34 14.07
CA ARG A 174 4.32 -3.43 13.48
C ARG A 174 5.71 -3.65 14.06
N ASN A 175 5.81 -3.80 15.37
CA ASN A 175 7.10 -4.00 16.03
C ASN A 175 7.74 -5.34 15.64
N LYS A 176 6.95 -6.38 15.42
CA LYS A 176 7.42 -7.67 14.93
C LYS A 176 7.80 -7.65 13.44
N LEU A 177 7.05 -6.92 12.61
CA LEU A 177 7.38 -6.72 11.20
C LEU A 177 8.64 -5.87 11.00
N GLY A 178 8.92 -4.93 11.90
CA GLY A 178 10.12 -4.08 11.86
C GLY A 178 11.35 -4.67 12.54
N ALA A 179 11.19 -5.61 13.46
CA ALA A 179 12.26 -6.39 14.03
C ALA A 179 12.58 -7.56 13.08
N HIS A 180 13.86 -7.76 12.77
CA HIS A 180 14.35 -8.94 12.03
C HIS A 180 13.60 -10.18 12.47
N ALA A 181 13.12 -10.96 11.48
CA ALA A 181 12.34 -12.19 11.61
C ALA A 181 12.39 -12.81 13.00
N ASP A 182 11.41 -12.45 13.85
CA ASP A 182 11.34 -12.98 15.20
C ASP A 182 11.21 -14.50 15.09
N ARG A 183 12.21 -15.20 15.58
CA ARG A 183 12.32 -16.65 15.51
C ARG A 183 11.05 -17.35 15.97
N ASP A 184 10.37 -16.77 16.94
CA ASP A 184 9.15 -17.33 17.53
C ASP A 184 7.92 -17.13 16.61
N VAL A 185 7.84 -16.02 15.86
CA VAL A 185 6.77 -15.79 14.86
C VAL A 185 6.91 -16.79 13.71
N ILE A 186 8.13 -17.06 13.24
CA ILE A 186 8.37 -18.02 12.16
C ILE A 186 8.09 -19.45 12.64
N ARG A 187 8.49 -19.81 13.88
CA ARG A 187 8.31 -21.17 14.41
C ARG A 187 6.88 -21.48 14.81
N GLU A 188 6.16 -20.53 15.34
CA GLU A 188 4.83 -20.75 15.95
C GLU A 188 3.68 -20.38 15.00
N GLY A 189 3.95 -19.80 13.82
CA GLY A 189 2.93 -19.40 12.84
C GLY A 189 1.87 -18.44 13.43
N LYS A 190 2.23 -17.70 14.47
CA LYS A 190 1.32 -16.78 15.15
C LYS A 190 0.87 -15.69 14.20
N THR A 191 -0.42 -15.65 13.91
CA THR A 191 -1.06 -14.54 13.23
C THR A 191 -0.87 -13.27 14.05
N LEU A 192 -0.25 -12.26 13.46
CA LEU A 192 -0.15 -10.95 14.07
C LEU A 192 -1.54 -10.32 14.12
N GLN A 193 -1.91 -9.72 15.25
CA GLN A 193 -3.21 -9.04 15.37
C GLN A 193 -3.22 -7.83 14.43
N GLY A 194 -4.02 -7.91 13.36
CA GLY A 194 -4.14 -6.88 12.34
C GLY A 194 -5.27 -5.87 12.58
N GLY A 195 -5.99 -5.98 13.70
CA GLY A 195 -7.23 -5.23 13.94
C GLY A 195 -8.43 -5.80 13.17
N SER A 196 -9.64 -5.48 13.62
CA SER A 196 -10.88 -5.81 12.94
C SER A 196 -11.16 -4.87 11.78
N TRP A 197 -11.97 -5.30 10.80
CA TRP A 197 -12.42 -4.43 9.71
C TRP A 197 -13.08 -3.14 10.20
N LYS A 198 -13.83 -3.21 11.29
CA LYS A 198 -14.47 -2.03 11.90
C LYS A 198 -13.46 -1.04 12.45
N GLU A 199 -12.41 -1.51 13.12
CA GLU A 199 -11.35 -0.64 13.63
C GLU A 199 -10.59 0.03 12.49
N TRP A 200 -10.35 -0.68 11.38
CA TRP A 200 -9.79 -0.11 10.18
C TRP A 200 -10.72 0.93 9.53
N GLU A 201 -12.01 0.69 9.44
CA GLU A 201 -12.98 1.65 8.92
C GLU A 201 -13.03 2.92 9.78
N ASP A 202 -13.09 2.78 11.10
CA ASP A 202 -13.08 3.91 12.04
C ASP A 202 -11.79 4.75 11.92
N PHE A 203 -10.65 4.09 11.69
CA PHE A 203 -9.38 4.75 11.42
C PHE A 203 -9.43 5.57 10.12
N TRP A 204 -9.90 4.98 9.03
CA TRP A 204 -9.95 5.64 7.73
C TRP A 204 -10.93 6.80 7.70
N LEU A 205 -12.08 6.66 8.35
CA LEU A 205 -13.03 7.78 8.52
C LEU A 205 -12.39 8.93 9.30
N ALA A 206 -11.69 8.63 10.38
CA ALA A 206 -11.00 9.66 11.16
C ALA A 206 -9.88 10.34 10.36
N LEU A 207 -9.11 9.58 9.54
CA LEU A 207 -8.07 10.13 8.69
C LEU A 207 -8.65 10.99 7.55
N ALA A 208 -9.75 10.57 6.94
CA ALA A 208 -10.44 11.35 5.92
C ALA A 208 -10.94 12.70 6.48
N ASP A 209 -11.59 12.68 7.65
CA ASP A 209 -12.02 13.89 8.35
C ASP A 209 -10.83 14.79 8.71
N PHE A 210 -9.71 14.19 9.15
CA PHE A 210 -8.49 14.92 9.48
C PHE A 210 -7.91 15.64 8.26
N VAL A 211 -7.72 14.92 7.14
CA VAL A 211 -7.18 15.49 5.91
C VAL A 211 -8.09 16.54 5.32
N ARG A 212 -9.43 16.32 5.37
CA ARG A 212 -10.43 17.29 4.92
C ARG A 212 -10.32 18.59 5.71
N LEU A 213 -10.35 18.51 7.03
CA LEU A 213 -10.26 19.68 7.91
C LEU A 213 -8.92 20.42 7.75
N LEU A 214 -7.81 19.67 7.67
CA LEU A 214 -6.48 20.23 7.48
C LEU A 214 -6.39 21.02 6.18
N ASN A 215 -6.89 20.47 5.07
CA ASN A 215 -6.88 21.15 3.76
C ASN A 215 -7.84 22.34 3.72
N GLU A 216 -9.04 22.22 4.31
CA GLU A 216 -9.98 23.33 4.40
C GLU A 216 -9.36 24.55 5.10
N LYS A 217 -8.66 24.30 6.21
CA LYS A 217 -7.97 25.37 6.96
C LYS A 217 -6.74 25.92 6.25
N THR A 218 -6.01 25.10 5.53
CA THR A 218 -4.76 25.49 4.86
C THR A 218 -5.00 26.17 3.50
N PHE A 219 -6.00 25.68 2.74
CA PHE A 219 -6.27 26.08 1.35
C PHE A 219 -7.65 26.70 1.13
N GLY A 220 -8.51 26.75 2.15
CA GLY A 220 -9.89 27.23 2.04
C GLY A 220 -10.83 26.29 1.28
N LYS A 221 -10.43 25.04 1.04
CA LYS A 221 -11.24 24.01 0.37
C LYS A 221 -10.93 22.61 0.91
N PRO A 222 -11.94 21.75 1.03
CA PRO A 222 -11.74 20.38 1.48
C PRO A 222 -10.93 19.57 0.46
N PHE A 223 -10.34 18.48 0.93
CA PHE A 223 -9.64 17.48 0.11
C PHE A 223 -10.15 16.10 0.52
N GLU A 224 -10.65 15.34 -0.45
CA GLU A 224 -11.24 14.02 -0.21
C GLU A 224 -10.27 12.92 -0.61
N ILE A 225 -9.82 12.12 0.37
CA ILE A 225 -8.89 11.02 0.12
C ILE A 225 -9.52 9.80 -0.58
N ASP A 226 -10.85 9.72 -0.56
CA ASP A 226 -11.62 8.63 -1.20
C ASP A 226 -11.95 8.91 -2.68
N ALA A 227 -11.69 10.13 -3.16
CA ALA A 227 -12.09 10.57 -4.52
C ALA A 227 -11.15 10.06 -5.64
N ALA A 228 -10.05 9.41 -5.29
CA ALA A 228 -9.10 8.90 -6.28
C ALA A 228 -9.60 7.58 -6.89
N GLY A 229 -10.33 7.66 -7.99
CA GLY A 229 -10.55 6.52 -8.90
C GLY A 229 -9.20 6.12 -9.52
N VAL A 230 -8.70 4.95 -9.18
CA VAL A 230 -7.43 4.44 -9.73
C VAL A 230 -7.73 3.59 -10.95
N PHE A 231 -7.19 4.00 -12.11
CA PHE A 231 -7.25 3.20 -13.33
C PHE A 231 -6.52 1.86 -13.10
N GLY A 232 -7.16 0.73 -13.45
CA GLY A 232 -6.56 -0.60 -13.24
C GLY A 232 -6.68 -1.10 -11.80
N ASP A 233 -7.74 -0.71 -11.11
CA ASP A 233 -8.05 -1.10 -9.73
C ASP A 233 -8.45 -2.59 -9.58
N ALA A 234 -8.81 -2.97 -8.36
CA ALA A 234 -9.24 -4.32 -8.01
C ALA A 234 -10.46 -4.78 -8.83
N GLU A 235 -11.38 -3.88 -9.16
CA GLU A 235 -12.56 -4.20 -9.96
C GLU A 235 -12.19 -4.61 -11.37
N THR A 236 -11.29 -3.86 -12.00
CA THR A 236 -10.75 -4.16 -13.34
C THR A 236 -10.02 -5.50 -13.34
N LEU A 237 -9.21 -5.78 -12.31
CA LEU A 237 -8.52 -7.06 -12.16
C LEU A 237 -9.52 -8.23 -12.07
N LEU A 238 -10.50 -8.15 -11.17
CA LEU A 238 -11.49 -9.21 -10.98
C LEU A 238 -12.32 -9.44 -12.23
N LYS A 239 -12.72 -8.37 -12.93
CA LYS A 239 -13.41 -8.46 -14.22
C LYS A 239 -12.57 -9.18 -15.28
N SER A 240 -11.29 -8.83 -15.39
CA SER A 240 -10.36 -9.47 -16.34
C SER A 240 -10.16 -10.95 -16.04
N LEU A 241 -10.04 -11.32 -14.77
CA LEU A 241 -9.93 -12.72 -14.34
C LEU A 241 -11.21 -13.52 -14.67
N LYS A 242 -12.39 -12.96 -14.40
CA LYS A 242 -13.67 -13.59 -14.77
C LYS A 242 -13.79 -13.79 -16.27
N GLN A 243 -13.42 -12.77 -17.06
CA GLN A 243 -13.44 -12.84 -18.53
C GLN A 243 -12.47 -13.92 -19.05
N SER A 244 -11.26 -13.99 -18.50
CA SER A 244 -10.28 -15.01 -18.86
C SER A 244 -10.79 -16.42 -18.56
N ARG A 245 -11.39 -16.65 -17.40
CA ARG A 245 -12.00 -17.95 -17.05
C ARG A 245 -13.18 -18.30 -17.94
N HIS A 246 -14.02 -17.34 -18.28
CA HIS A 246 -15.12 -17.56 -19.21
C HIS A 246 -14.60 -17.95 -20.59
N PHE A 247 -13.58 -17.25 -21.10
CA PHE A 247 -12.94 -17.57 -22.36
C PHE A 247 -12.31 -18.96 -22.35
N GLU A 248 -11.61 -19.33 -21.27
CA GLU A 248 -11.03 -20.65 -21.09
C GLU A 248 -12.10 -21.77 -21.12
N ALA A 249 -13.26 -21.52 -20.51
CA ALA A 249 -14.38 -22.45 -20.57
C ALA A 249 -14.92 -22.63 -22.01
N LEU A 250 -14.99 -21.55 -22.79
CA LEU A 250 -15.46 -21.59 -24.19
C LEU A 250 -14.48 -22.33 -25.13
N ILE A 251 -13.17 -22.15 -24.98
CA ILE A 251 -12.17 -22.86 -25.80
C ILE A 251 -12.08 -24.36 -25.44
N ASN A 252 -12.58 -24.75 -24.28
CA ASN A 252 -12.67 -26.15 -23.86
C ASN A 252 -14.09 -26.71 -23.98
N ASP A 253 -15.01 -25.99 -24.65
CA ASP A 253 -16.39 -26.45 -24.84
C ASP A 253 -16.45 -27.75 -25.67
N LYS A 254 -17.41 -28.60 -25.36
CA LYS A 254 -17.62 -29.88 -26.07
C LYS A 254 -18.14 -29.66 -27.47
N ASP A 255 -18.83 -28.55 -27.75
CA ASP A 255 -19.28 -28.18 -29.09
C ASP A 255 -18.10 -27.63 -29.92
N PRO A 256 -17.70 -28.35 -31.00
CA PRO A 256 -16.58 -27.89 -31.85
C PRO A 256 -16.82 -26.51 -32.46
N LYS A 257 -18.08 -26.15 -32.75
CA LYS A 257 -18.40 -24.85 -33.35
C LYS A 257 -18.10 -23.69 -32.41
N ILE A 258 -18.41 -23.84 -31.11
CA ILE A 258 -18.11 -22.85 -30.10
C ILE A 258 -16.60 -22.74 -29.92
N ARG A 259 -15.92 -23.87 -29.71
CA ARG A 259 -14.48 -23.93 -29.52
C ARG A 259 -13.72 -23.30 -30.70
N ASP A 260 -14.02 -23.71 -31.94
CA ASP A 260 -13.30 -23.26 -33.12
C ASP A 260 -13.58 -21.76 -33.43
N ALA A 261 -14.77 -21.27 -33.13
CA ALA A 261 -15.07 -19.83 -33.19
C ALA A 261 -14.21 -19.03 -32.20
N CYS A 262 -14.09 -19.48 -30.97
CA CYS A 262 -13.24 -18.83 -29.95
C CYS A 262 -11.77 -18.86 -30.28
N LEU A 263 -11.23 -19.99 -30.76
CA LEU A 263 -9.83 -20.10 -31.17
C LEU A 263 -9.50 -19.19 -32.38
N ASN A 264 -10.42 -19.06 -33.33
CA ASN A 264 -10.25 -18.16 -34.47
C ASN A 264 -10.22 -16.67 -34.07
N VAL A 265 -10.96 -16.27 -33.01
CA VAL A 265 -10.91 -14.91 -32.45
C VAL A 265 -9.56 -14.69 -31.75
N ALA A 266 -9.10 -15.65 -30.94
CA ALA A 266 -7.81 -15.56 -30.26
C ALA A 266 -6.64 -15.43 -31.22
N LEU A 267 -6.61 -16.23 -32.30
CA LEU A 267 -5.54 -16.19 -33.33
C LEU A 267 -5.51 -14.88 -34.13
N LYS A 268 -6.64 -14.16 -34.23
CA LYS A 268 -6.69 -12.84 -34.91
C LYS A 268 -6.28 -11.69 -34.00
N ALA A 269 -6.30 -11.89 -32.69
CA ALA A 269 -5.95 -10.88 -31.68
C ALA A 269 -4.49 -10.94 -31.23
N ALA A 270 -3.78 -12.03 -31.51
CA ALA A 270 -2.34 -12.23 -31.24
C ALA A 270 -1.49 -11.76 -32.42
#